data_b250d87201c979bfc861b193164d5092
#
_entry.id   b250d87201c979bfc861b193164d5092
#
_cell.length_a   1.000
_cell.length_b   1.000
_cell.length_c   1.000
_cell.angle_alpha   90.00
_cell.angle_beta   90.00
_cell.angle_gamma   90.00
#
_symmetry.space_group_name_H-M   'P 1'
#
loop_
_entity.id
_entity.type
_entity.pdbx_description
1 polymer ?
#
loop_
_entity_poly.entity_id
_entity_poly.type
_entity_poly.pdbx_seq_one_letter_code
_entity_poly.pdbx_strand_id
1 'polypeptide(L)'
;ALREDPVYKLWFRFEEPSEVFAGGMWVHTFDRIMPSDIYGKSHPEYYSFINGERRPGKASQWCLTNPEVFELASQKIDSIFKANPGKNMISVSQNDGNFTNCGCPDCKALDEQEGGPSGSLIHFLNKLAARFPDKEFSTLAYLYTMHPPKHVKPLPNVNIMLCDIDCDREVPLTDNASGQDFMKAMKGWAA
;
A
#
# COMPACT_ATOMS: atom_id res chain seq x y z
N ALA A 1 -7.70 -24.23 -14.57
CA ALA A 1 -8.97 -24.96 -14.85
C ALA A 1 -9.92 -24.90 -13.65
N LEU A 2 -9.61 -25.52 -12.49
CA LEU A 2 -10.55 -25.50 -11.33
C LEU A 2 -10.77 -24.08 -10.77
N ARG A 3 -9.77 -23.23 -10.76
CA ARG A 3 -9.87 -21.85 -10.26
C ARG A 3 -10.85 -20.99 -11.05
N GLU A 4 -11.14 -21.34 -12.29
CA GLU A 4 -12.08 -20.66 -13.17
C GLU A 4 -13.52 -21.19 -13.07
N ASP A 5 -13.71 -22.34 -12.39
CA ASP A 5 -15.02 -22.97 -12.23
C ASP A 5 -15.88 -22.18 -11.22
N PRO A 6 -17.07 -21.67 -11.61
CA PRO A 6 -17.94 -20.89 -10.74
C PRO A 6 -18.38 -21.67 -9.50
N VAL A 7 -18.62 -22.97 -9.61
CA VAL A 7 -19.03 -23.83 -8.48
C VAL A 7 -17.88 -23.98 -7.50
N TYR A 8 -16.67 -24.15 -8.01
CA TYR A 8 -15.46 -24.23 -7.17
C TYR A 8 -15.23 -22.91 -6.42
N LYS A 9 -15.33 -21.77 -7.11
CA LYS A 9 -15.23 -20.44 -6.48
C LYS A 9 -16.26 -20.25 -5.38
N LEU A 10 -17.53 -20.57 -5.65
CA LEU A 10 -18.61 -20.47 -4.67
C LEU A 10 -18.40 -21.40 -3.46
N TRP A 11 -17.98 -22.64 -3.71
CA TRP A 11 -17.73 -23.61 -2.65
C TRP A 11 -16.63 -23.19 -1.70
N PHE A 12 -15.52 -22.65 -2.24
CA PHE A 12 -14.38 -22.18 -1.46
C PHE A 12 -14.48 -20.72 -1.07
N ARG A 13 -15.57 -20.02 -1.43
CA ARG A 13 -15.78 -18.59 -1.14
C ARG A 13 -14.66 -17.70 -1.65
N PHE A 14 -14.16 -17.99 -2.84
CA PHE A 14 -13.15 -17.15 -3.49
C PHE A 14 -13.80 -15.89 -4.05
N GLU A 15 -13.23 -14.74 -3.72
CA GLU A 15 -13.48 -13.46 -4.39
C GLU A 15 -12.35 -13.17 -5.38
N GLU A 16 -12.71 -12.64 -6.54
CA GLU A 16 -11.72 -12.13 -7.47
C GLU A 16 -11.45 -10.65 -7.14
N PRO A 17 -10.19 -10.21 -7.08
CA PRO A 17 -9.88 -8.81 -6.79
C PRO A 17 -10.58 -7.81 -7.72
N SER A 18 -10.81 -8.18 -8.99
CA SER A 18 -11.54 -7.37 -9.96
C SER A 18 -13.02 -7.21 -9.65
N GLU A 19 -13.60 -8.07 -8.81
CA GLU A 19 -15.00 -7.97 -8.39
C GLU A 19 -15.17 -6.94 -7.26
N VAL A 20 -14.15 -6.74 -6.45
CA VAL A 20 -14.16 -5.82 -5.29
C VAL A 20 -13.46 -4.50 -5.62
N PHE A 21 -12.27 -4.56 -6.19
CA PHE A 21 -11.42 -3.40 -6.38
C PHE A 21 -11.58 -2.79 -7.78
N ALA A 22 -11.71 -1.47 -7.84
CA ALA A 22 -11.75 -0.72 -9.10
C ALA A 22 -10.50 -1.04 -9.95
N GLY A 23 -10.71 -1.42 -11.21
CA GLY A 23 -9.65 -1.83 -12.12
C GLY A 23 -8.82 -3.04 -11.66
N GLY A 24 -9.33 -3.85 -10.73
CA GLY A 24 -8.58 -4.96 -10.14
C GLY A 24 -7.33 -4.53 -9.36
N MET A 25 -7.31 -3.30 -8.85
CA MET A 25 -6.20 -2.72 -8.08
C MET A 25 -6.25 -3.22 -6.65
N TRP A 26 -5.69 -4.40 -6.39
CA TRP A 26 -5.72 -5.08 -5.08
C TRP A 26 -4.44 -4.89 -4.28
N VAL A 27 -3.30 -5.40 -4.74
CA VAL A 27 -2.00 -5.32 -4.04
C VAL A 27 -0.90 -4.88 -4.99
N HIS A 28 0.19 -4.28 -4.46
CA HIS A 28 1.35 -3.85 -5.24
C HIS A 28 0.97 -2.95 -6.42
N THR A 29 0.26 -1.85 -6.11
CA THR A 29 -0.41 -1.05 -7.13
C THR A 29 0.36 0.21 -7.54
N PHE A 30 1.42 0.59 -6.84
CA PHE A 30 2.16 1.82 -7.15
C PHE A 30 2.62 1.88 -8.61
N ASP A 31 3.32 0.85 -9.11
CA ASP A 31 3.76 0.85 -10.51
C ASP A 31 2.61 0.67 -11.52
N ARG A 32 1.47 0.12 -11.09
CA ARG A 32 0.26 0.01 -11.93
C ARG A 32 -0.46 1.34 -12.07
N ILE A 33 -0.46 2.18 -11.03
CA ILE A 33 -1.08 3.52 -11.01
C ILE A 33 -0.16 4.53 -11.70
N MET A 34 1.13 4.51 -11.40
CA MET A 34 2.15 5.39 -11.97
C MET A 34 3.33 4.56 -12.49
N PRO A 35 3.22 4.02 -13.73
CA PRO A 35 4.23 3.14 -14.31
C PRO A 35 5.60 3.82 -14.43
N SER A 36 6.63 3.17 -13.91
CA SER A 36 8.00 3.68 -13.92
C SER A 36 8.65 3.72 -15.30
N ASP A 37 8.17 2.91 -16.25
CA ASP A 37 8.58 2.95 -17.65
C ASP A 37 8.06 4.21 -18.38
N ILE A 38 6.97 4.81 -17.90
CA ILE A 38 6.41 6.05 -18.42
C ILE A 38 7.05 7.28 -17.77
N TYR A 39 7.09 7.30 -16.44
CA TYR A 39 7.49 8.50 -15.69
C TYR A 39 8.94 8.49 -15.21
N GLY A 40 9.55 7.31 -15.04
CA GLY A 40 10.84 7.19 -14.35
C GLY A 40 12.01 7.90 -15.03
N LYS A 41 11.99 8.02 -16.36
CA LYS A 41 13.04 8.72 -17.12
C LYS A 41 12.88 10.24 -17.07
N SER A 42 11.66 10.74 -17.14
CA SER A 42 11.36 12.19 -17.16
C SER A 42 11.24 12.78 -15.75
N HIS A 43 10.80 11.98 -14.80
CA HIS A 43 10.52 12.38 -13.41
C HIS A 43 11.08 11.36 -12.41
N PRO A 44 12.42 11.20 -12.35
CA PRO A 44 13.04 10.28 -11.39
C PRO A 44 12.73 10.66 -9.93
N GLU A 45 12.45 11.94 -9.64
CA GLU A 45 12.08 12.46 -8.33
C GLU A 45 10.74 11.93 -7.80
N TYR A 46 9.91 11.33 -8.63
CA TYR A 46 8.66 10.66 -8.20
C TYR A 46 8.91 9.34 -7.48
N TYR A 47 10.09 8.77 -7.66
CA TYR A 47 10.46 7.45 -7.13
C TYR A 47 11.45 7.56 -5.98
N SER A 48 11.64 6.45 -5.29
CA SER A 48 12.46 6.35 -4.09
C SER A 48 13.87 6.89 -4.28
N PHE A 49 14.30 7.64 -3.28
CA PHE A 49 15.71 8.05 -3.12
C PHE A 49 16.39 7.04 -2.20
N ILE A 50 17.36 6.30 -2.75
CA ILE A 50 18.03 5.19 -2.07
C ILE A 50 19.54 5.34 -2.27
N ASN A 51 20.29 5.35 -1.18
CA ASN A 51 21.76 5.46 -1.21
C ASN A 51 22.28 6.65 -2.04
N GLY A 52 21.64 7.80 -1.91
CA GLY A 52 22.07 9.04 -2.59
C GLY A 52 21.54 9.23 -4.02
N GLU A 53 20.71 8.32 -4.53
CA GLU A 53 20.22 8.35 -5.91
C GLU A 53 18.71 8.09 -5.99
N ARG A 54 18.05 8.70 -6.98
CA ARG A 54 16.68 8.34 -7.36
C ARG A 54 16.72 7.05 -8.18
N ARG A 55 15.87 6.09 -7.80
CA ARG A 55 15.85 4.75 -8.38
C ARG A 55 14.48 4.38 -8.93
N PRO A 56 14.09 4.97 -10.09
CA PRO A 56 12.85 4.55 -10.75
C PRO A 56 12.95 3.10 -11.23
N GLY A 57 11.85 2.37 -11.14
CA GLY A 57 11.76 0.97 -11.57
C GLY A 57 10.52 0.30 -11.00
N LYS A 58 10.14 -0.86 -11.53
CA LYS A 58 8.92 -1.59 -11.15
C LYS A 58 8.87 -1.98 -9.67
N ALA A 59 10.02 -2.21 -9.05
CA ALA A 59 10.13 -2.50 -7.62
C ALA A 59 10.37 -1.26 -6.76
N SER A 60 10.52 -0.08 -7.37
CA SER A 60 10.70 1.18 -6.64
C SER A 60 9.39 1.62 -6.00
N GLN A 61 9.50 2.32 -4.87
CA GLN A 61 8.34 2.96 -4.25
C GLN A 61 8.20 4.41 -4.72
N TRP A 62 7.08 5.02 -4.42
CA TRP A 62 6.89 6.45 -4.65
C TRP A 62 7.59 7.31 -3.59
N CYS A 63 7.94 8.53 -3.97
CA CYS A 63 8.29 9.59 -3.02
C CYS A 63 6.99 10.18 -2.45
N LEU A 64 6.54 9.65 -1.31
CA LEU A 64 5.22 9.93 -0.75
C LEU A 64 5.06 11.37 -0.19
N THR A 65 6.16 12.10 -0.05
CA THR A 65 6.15 13.52 0.32
C THR A 65 6.16 14.47 -0.88
N ASN A 66 6.37 13.95 -2.10
CA ASN A 66 6.36 14.76 -3.31
C ASN A 66 4.92 15.16 -3.68
N PRO A 67 4.59 16.48 -3.76
CA PRO A 67 3.23 16.94 -4.06
C PRO A 67 2.77 16.59 -5.48
N GLU A 68 3.67 16.51 -6.45
CA GLU A 68 3.32 16.14 -7.83
C GLU A 68 2.93 14.67 -7.93
N VAL A 69 3.58 13.79 -7.14
CA VAL A 69 3.21 12.37 -7.02
C VAL A 69 1.78 12.26 -6.48
N PHE A 70 1.44 13.05 -5.46
CA PHE A 70 0.09 13.07 -4.91
C PHE A 70 -0.96 13.52 -5.93
N GLU A 71 -0.70 14.60 -6.67
CA GLU A 71 -1.65 15.10 -7.68
C GLU A 71 -1.81 14.11 -8.84
N LEU A 72 -0.72 13.57 -9.36
CA LEU A 72 -0.77 12.59 -10.44
C LEU A 72 -1.47 11.29 -10.01
N ALA A 73 -1.14 10.76 -8.84
CA ALA A 73 -1.81 9.59 -8.30
C ALA A 73 -3.32 9.83 -8.12
N SER A 74 -3.70 11.00 -7.58
CA SER A 74 -5.11 11.38 -7.43
C SER A 74 -5.87 11.40 -8.76
N GLN A 75 -5.28 11.99 -9.81
CA GLN A 75 -5.88 12.03 -11.16
C GLN A 75 -6.03 10.62 -11.77
N LYS A 76 -5.03 9.75 -11.58
CA LYS A 76 -5.08 8.37 -12.06
C LYS A 76 -6.15 7.56 -11.33
N ILE A 77 -6.23 7.71 -10.01
CA ILE A 77 -7.23 7.04 -9.17
C ILE A 77 -8.64 7.50 -9.54
N ASP A 78 -8.87 8.79 -9.74
CA ASP A 78 -10.15 9.32 -10.23
C ASP A 78 -10.55 8.70 -11.58
N SER A 79 -9.60 8.61 -12.50
CA SER A 79 -9.81 7.97 -13.81
C SER A 79 -10.15 6.48 -13.68
N ILE A 80 -9.51 5.77 -12.76
CA ILE A 80 -9.80 4.35 -12.49
C ILE A 80 -11.23 4.20 -11.95
N PHE A 81 -11.64 5.01 -10.99
CA PHE A 81 -13.00 4.96 -10.47
C PHE A 81 -14.05 5.30 -11.54
N LYS A 82 -13.80 6.32 -12.37
CA LYS A 82 -14.69 6.68 -13.48
C LYS A 82 -14.83 5.56 -14.52
N ALA A 83 -13.76 4.83 -14.78
CA ALA A 83 -13.77 3.68 -15.69
C ALA A 83 -14.43 2.42 -15.08
N ASN A 84 -14.65 2.39 -13.77
CA ASN A 84 -15.24 1.27 -13.04
C ASN A 84 -16.45 1.72 -12.21
N PRO A 85 -17.54 2.19 -12.83
CA PRO A 85 -18.72 2.65 -12.12
C PRO A 85 -19.31 1.48 -11.30
N GLY A 86 -19.68 1.75 -10.05
CA GLY A 86 -20.18 0.72 -9.12
C GLY A 86 -19.08 0.06 -8.26
N LYS A 87 -17.80 0.37 -8.50
CA LYS A 87 -16.70 0.03 -7.58
C LYS A 87 -16.35 1.25 -6.75
N ASN A 88 -16.22 1.04 -5.44
CA ASN A 88 -15.89 2.13 -4.50
C ASN A 88 -14.57 1.90 -3.76
N MET A 89 -13.89 0.78 -3.98
CA MET A 89 -12.64 0.44 -3.31
C MET A 89 -11.47 0.35 -4.29
N ILE A 90 -10.31 0.84 -3.87
CA ILE A 90 -9.03 0.69 -4.57
C ILE A 90 -7.92 0.46 -3.56
N SER A 91 -6.96 -0.40 -3.89
CA SER A 91 -5.71 -0.44 -3.12
C SER A 91 -4.69 0.53 -3.69
N VAL A 92 -4.08 1.29 -2.80
CA VAL A 92 -2.92 2.14 -3.08
C VAL A 92 -1.80 1.67 -2.18
N SER A 93 -1.02 0.74 -2.69
CA SER A 93 -0.06 -0.02 -1.89
C SER A 93 1.29 -0.13 -2.57
N GLN A 94 2.33 -0.20 -1.73
CA GLN A 94 3.71 -0.34 -2.16
C GLN A 94 3.93 -1.52 -3.09
N ASN A 95 4.87 -1.37 -4.03
CA ASN A 95 5.34 -2.47 -4.87
C ASN A 95 6.04 -3.53 -4.02
N ASP A 96 6.10 -4.75 -4.53
CA ASP A 96 6.79 -5.84 -3.84
C ASP A 96 8.28 -5.55 -3.76
N GLY A 97 8.82 -5.62 -2.54
CA GLY A 97 10.23 -5.35 -2.27
C GLY A 97 10.46 -4.90 -0.83
N ASN A 98 11.61 -5.26 -0.29
CA ASN A 98 12.01 -4.87 1.05
C ASN A 98 13.02 -3.73 1.01
N PHE A 99 12.93 -2.79 1.98
CA PHE A 99 13.83 -1.63 2.10
C PHE A 99 13.97 -0.78 0.84
N THR A 100 12.90 -0.66 0.07
CA THR A 100 12.85 0.14 -1.17
C THR A 100 12.07 1.45 -1.01
N ASN A 101 11.66 1.79 0.23
CA ASN A 101 11.00 3.05 0.55
C ASN A 101 11.91 4.27 0.30
N CYS A 102 11.30 5.42 0.10
CA CYS A 102 12.02 6.66 -0.19
C CYS A 102 12.74 7.19 1.07
N GLY A 103 14.06 7.34 0.98
CA GLY A 103 14.92 7.93 2.00
C GLY A 103 15.32 9.38 1.71
N CYS A 104 14.54 10.13 0.91
CA CYS A 104 14.81 11.57 0.76
C CYS A 104 14.58 12.32 2.08
N PRO A 105 15.16 13.53 2.26
CA PRO A 105 15.09 14.24 3.55
C PRO A 105 13.67 14.35 4.12
N ASP A 106 12.69 14.70 3.29
CA ASP A 106 11.31 14.89 3.74
C ASP A 106 10.61 13.58 4.13
N CYS A 107 10.77 12.51 3.32
CA CYS A 107 10.23 11.20 3.67
C CYS A 107 10.88 10.67 4.95
N LYS A 108 12.21 10.79 5.05
CA LYS A 108 12.96 10.34 6.22
C LYS A 108 12.54 11.08 7.49
N ALA A 109 12.42 12.40 7.44
CA ALA A 109 12.00 13.21 8.59
C ALA A 109 10.60 12.80 9.07
N LEU A 110 9.67 12.60 8.15
CA LEU A 110 8.30 12.16 8.47
C LEU A 110 8.29 10.75 9.06
N ASP A 111 9.04 9.82 8.46
CA ASP A 111 9.13 8.43 8.94
C ASP A 111 9.81 8.34 10.32
N GLU A 112 10.83 9.16 10.59
CA GLU A 112 11.46 9.27 11.91
C GLU A 112 10.48 9.81 12.97
N GLN A 113 9.71 10.84 12.63
CA GLN A 113 8.66 11.38 13.50
C GLN A 113 7.62 10.30 13.84
N GLU A 114 7.17 9.54 12.86
CA GLU A 114 6.14 8.51 12.99
C GLU A 114 6.68 7.15 13.47
N GLY A 115 8.00 7.00 13.54
CA GLY A 115 8.66 5.78 14.02
C GLY A 115 8.87 4.69 12.98
N GLY A 116 8.57 4.98 11.71
CA GLY A 116 8.81 4.08 10.59
C GLY A 116 8.10 4.49 9.30
N PRO A 117 8.39 3.82 8.17
CA PRO A 117 7.88 4.15 6.85
C PRO A 117 6.36 4.00 6.67
N SER A 118 5.66 3.35 7.59
CA SER A 118 4.20 3.40 7.67
C SER A 118 3.67 4.83 7.89
N GLY A 119 4.48 5.71 8.47
CA GLY A 119 4.15 7.12 8.68
C GLY A 119 3.88 7.83 7.37
N SER A 120 4.85 7.91 6.48
CA SER A 120 4.68 8.56 5.17
C SER A 120 3.58 7.91 4.34
N LEU A 121 3.41 6.58 4.44
CA LEU A 121 2.34 5.86 3.74
C LEU A 121 0.94 6.28 4.24
N ILE A 122 0.70 6.31 5.53
CA ILE A 122 -0.62 6.67 6.09
C ILE A 122 -0.91 8.16 5.91
N HIS A 123 0.09 9.05 6.04
CA HIS A 123 -0.09 10.45 5.70
C HIS A 123 -0.53 10.66 4.24
N PHE A 124 0.09 9.95 3.30
CA PHE A 124 -0.28 10.01 1.88
C PHE A 124 -1.69 9.48 1.63
N LEU A 125 -2.00 8.31 2.18
CA LEU A 125 -3.32 7.69 2.05
C LEU A 125 -4.44 8.53 2.67
N ASN A 126 -4.21 9.12 3.82
CA ASN A 126 -5.19 10.00 4.45
C ASN A 126 -5.51 11.22 3.58
N LYS A 127 -4.51 11.78 2.88
CA LYS A 127 -4.76 12.86 1.91
C LYS A 127 -5.61 12.39 0.73
N LEU A 128 -5.38 11.16 0.21
CA LEU A 128 -6.22 10.57 -0.82
C LEU A 128 -7.64 10.31 -0.32
N ALA A 129 -7.76 9.69 0.84
CA ALA A 129 -9.04 9.36 1.46
C ALA A 129 -9.90 10.62 1.75
N ALA A 130 -9.26 11.70 2.18
CA ALA A 130 -9.92 13.00 2.36
C ALA A 130 -10.37 13.64 1.03
N ARG A 131 -9.64 13.41 -0.06
CA ARG A 131 -10.00 13.90 -1.41
C ARG A 131 -11.18 13.12 -2.01
N PHE A 132 -11.36 11.86 -1.64
CA PHE A 132 -12.39 10.95 -2.13
C PHE A 132 -13.20 10.35 -0.96
N PRO A 133 -14.02 11.17 -0.26
CA PRO A 133 -14.65 10.75 1.00
C PRO A 133 -15.73 9.66 0.82
N ASP A 134 -16.21 9.45 -0.40
CA ASP A 134 -17.18 8.41 -0.79
C ASP A 134 -16.52 7.13 -1.30
N LYS A 135 -15.17 7.05 -1.25
CA LYS A 135 -14.39 5.90 -1.71
C LYS A 135 -13.62 5.28 -0.57
N GLU A 136 -13.34 3.98 -0.72
CA GLU A 136 -12.56 3.18 0.20
C GLU A 136 -11.15 2.96 -0.35
N PHE A 137 -10.16 3.12 0.49
CA PHE A 137 -8.77 2.86 0.17
C PHE A 137 -8.27 1.68 0.97
N SER A 138 -7.53 0.78 0.32
CA SER A 138 -6.80 -0.29 1.00
C SER A 138 -5.30 -0.08 0.82
N THR A 139 -4.51 -0.50 1.80
CA THR A 139 -3.06 -0.57 1.69
C THR A 139 -2.50 -1.74 2.46
N LEU A 140 -1.20 -2.01 2.29
CA LEU A 140 -0.51 -3.11 2.93
C LEU A 140 0.27 -2.62 4.16
N ALA A 141 0.06 -3.26 5.30
CA ALA A 141 1.03 -3.30 6.39
C ALA A 141 1.92 -4.52 6.14
N TYR A 142 3.03 -4.32 5.42
CA TYR A 142 3.82 -5.37 4.81
C TYR A 142 5.31 -5.04 4.87
N LEU A 143 6.11 -6.00 5.31
CA LEU A 143 7.55 -5.83 5.45
C LEU A 143 7.90 -4.55 6.25
N TYR A 144 8.54 -3.58 5.61
CA TYR A 144 8.99 -2.33 6.25
C TYR A 144 7.85 -1.42 6.76
N THR A 145 6.60 -1.64 6.35
CA THR A 145 5.41 -0.92 6.87
C THR A 145 4.54 -1.76 7.81
N MET A 146 5.02 -2.92 8.26
CA MET A 146 4.25 -3.85 9.09
C MET A 146 3.71 -3.20 10.37
N HIS A 147 4.52 -2.39 11.03
CA HIS A 147 4.12 -1.72 12.27
C HIS A 147 3.40 -0.40 12.01
N PRO A 148 2.36 -0.06 12.82
CA PRO A 148 1.64 1.20 12.67
C PRO A 148 2.54 2.40 13.02
N PRO A 149 2.22 3.58 12.44
CA PRO A 149 2.87 4.83 12.84
C PRO A 149 2.50 5.23 14.27
N LYS A 150 3.33 6.08 14.89
CA LYS A 150 3.16 6.50 16.29
C LYS A 150 2.01 7.49 16.50
N HIS A 151 1.82 8.42 15.59
CA HIS A 151 0.94 9.57 15.79
C HIS A 151 -0.22 9.61 14.80
N VAL A 152 0.05 9.46 13.50
CA VAL A 152 -1.00 9.46 12.49
C VAL A 152 -1.81 8.17 12.54
N LYS A 153 -3.13 8.29 12.45
CA LYS A 153 -4.04 7.13 12.34
C LYS A 153 -4.70 7.12 10.96
N PRO A 154 -5.00 5.93 10.41
CA PRO A 154 -5.80 5.83 9.20
C PRO A 154 -7.16 6.51 9.36
N LEU A 155 -7.62 7.23 8.33
CA LEU A 155 -9.00 7.71 8.27
C LEU A 155 -9.99 6.54 8.18
N PRO A 156 -11.27 6.73 8.52
CA PRO A 156 -12.27 5.65 8.55
C PRO A 156 -12.45 4.90 7.22
N ASN A 157 -12.13 5.54 6.10
CA ASN A 157 -12.18 4.96 4.76
C ASN A 157 -10.80 4.46 4.25
N VAL A 158 -9.84 4.25 5.17
CA VAL A 158 -8.53 3.63 4.88
C VAL A 158 -8.44 2.29 5.59
N ASN A 159 -8.38 1.22 4.81
CA ASN A 159 -8.36 -0.17 5.26
C ASN A 159 -6.94 -0.72 5.23
N ILE A 160 -6.47 -1.26 6.33
CA ILE A 160 -5.12 -1.82 6.46
C ILE A 160 -5.18 -3.34 6.30
N MET A 161 -4.48 -3.86 5.31
CA MET A 161 -4.24 -5.30 5.13
C MET A 161 -2.91 -5.67 5.77
N LEU A 162 -2.96 -6.23 6.97
CA LEU A 162 -1.76 -6.71 7.66
C LEU A 162 -1.35 -8.07 7.12
N CYS A 163 -0.10 -8.18 6.68
CA CYS A 163 0.46 -9.37 6.05
C CYS A 163 1.30 -10.18 7.04
N ASP A 164 1.13 -11.50 7.03
CA ASP A 164 1.81 -12.46 7.90
C ASP A 164 2.98 -13.18 7.19
N ILE A 165 3.55 -12.58 6.14
CA ILE A 165 4.51 -13.21 5.24
C ILE A 165 5.75 -13.75 5.97
N ASP A 166 6.21 -13.03 6.99
CA ASP A 166 7.40 -13.37 7.76
C ASP A 166 7.09 -14.27 8.99
N CYS A 167 5.82 -14.64 9.19
CA CYS A 167 5.46 -15.52 10.31
C CYS A 167 5.90 -16.96 10.06
N ASP A 168 6.49 -17.57 11.08
CA ASP A 168 6.63 -19.01 11.13
C ASP A 168 5.24 -19.64 11.28
N ARG A 169 4.86 -20.46 10.30
CA ARG A 169 3.55 -21.13 10.22
C ARG A 169 3.55 -22.57 10.74
N GLU A 170 4.70 -23.08 11.20
CA GLU A 170 4.83 -24.42 11.74
C GLU A 170 4.37 -24.51 13.20
N VAL A 171 4.32 -23.36 13.90
CA VAL A 171 3.95 -23.27 15.31
C VAL A 171 2.91 -22.14 15.51
N PRO A 172 2.16 -22.15 16.63
CA PRO A 172 1.23 -21.07 16.96
C PRO A 172 1.94 -19.70 17.00
N LEU A 173 1.23 -18.64 16.60
CA LEU A 173 1.79 -17.28 16.59
C LEU A 173 2.31 -16.81 17.95
N THR A 174 1.77 -17.36 19.05
CA THR A 174 2.22 -17.06 20.43
C THR A 174 3.57 -17.65 20.77
N ASP A 175 4.00 -18.69 20.06
CA ASP A 175 5.09 -19.58 20.48
C ASP A 175 6.43 -19.29 19.76
N ASN A 176 6.43 -18.28 18.90
CA ASN A 176 7.63 -17.85 18.18
C ASN A 176 7.75 -16.31 18.10
N ALA A 177 8.96 -15.81 17.86
CA ALA A 177 9.25 -14.37 17.85
C ALA A 177 8.55 -13.64 16.70
N SER A 178 8.48 -14.23 15.50
CA SER A 178 7.85 -13.59 14.33
C SER A 178 6.34 -13.48 14.50
N GLY A 179 5.70 -14.51 15.08
CA GLY A 179 4.28 -14.48 15.41
C GLY A 179 3.95 -13.46 16.50
N GLN A 180 4.79 -13.36 17.54
CA GLN A 180 4.63 -12.34 18.60
C GLN A 180 4.77 -10.92 18.04
N ASP A 181 5.70 -10.67 17.11
CA ASP A 181 5.86 -9.37 16.46
C ASP A 181 4.65 -9.03 15.58
N PHE A 182 4.15 -10.00 14.81
CA PHE A 182 2.90 -9.85 14.04
C PHE A 182 1.71 -9.51 14.97
N MET A 183 1.55 -10.21 16.08
CA MET A 183 0.49 -9.91 17.05
C MET A 183 0.62 -8.51 17.67
N LYS A 184 1.86 -8.03 17.87
CA LYS A 184 2.13 -6.65 18.31
C LYS A 184 1.68 -5.65 17.24
N ALA A 185 2.04 -5.89 15.96
CA ALA A 185 1.61 -5.05 14.85
C ALA A 185 0.07 -5.03 14.74
N MET A 186 -0.58 -6.18 14.81
CA MET A 186 -2.04 -6.31 14.77
C MET A 186 -2.74 -5.49 15.86
N LYS A 187 -2.26 -5.60 17.11
CA LYS A 187 -2.80 -4.81 18.22
C LYS A 187 -2.55 -3.32 18.04
N GLY A 188 -1.40 -2.94 17.49
CA GLY A 188 -1.07 -1.55 17.22
C GLY A 188 -1.94 -0.93 16.14
N TRP A 189 -2.27 -1.66 15.07
CA TRP A 189 -3.19 -1.20 14.03
C TRP A 189 -4.64 -1.15 14.48
N ALA A 190 -5.04 -1.95 15.47
CA ALA A 190 -6.40 -1.97 16.02
C ALA A 190 -6.65 -0.88 17.09
N ALA A 191 -5.62 -0.17 17.55
CA ALA A 191 -5.72 0.86 18.59
C ALA A 191 -5.96 2.26 17.99
#